data_5d11efaacf5fa8cc49e6b2352f2b1db1
#
_entry.id   5d11efaacf5fa8cc49e6b2352f2b1db1
#
_cell.length_a   1.000
_cell.length_b   1.000
_cell.length_c   1.000
_cell.angle_alpha   90.00
_cell.angle_beta   90.00
_cell.angle_gamma   90.00
#
_symmetry.space_group_name_H-M   'P 1'
#
loop_
_entity.id
_entity.type
_entity.pdbx_description
1 polymer ?
#
loop_
_entity_poly.entity_id
_entity_poly.type
_entity_poly.pdbx_seq_one_letter_code
_entity_poly.pdbx_strand_id
1 'polypeptide(L)'
;MNIIQEQQRINQQVNNIVTRIFKDVEAHKICRFHLSELPESNNWQNHPNIDPVFKKHLDVLNHYKRDCLYWFNCDTKEDAEILNQALNAYRSKKGQNGYRVVPTTNKLDGKEKTIYVGVRRGNTAKNPKLTNIMGRINQHLGYYHQPKTQGLQFLHWAKDLEMYLTLYVVHFDDNLDSILYVIEKAVAKHLVPHCGRH
;
A
#
# COMPACT_ATOMS: atom_id res chain seq x y z
N MET A 1 13.09 -3.94 36.22
CA MET A 1 13.57 -3.96 34.81
C MET A 1 13.74 -2.52 34.36
N ASN A 2 14.92 -2.14 33.84
CA ASN A 2 15.19 -0.75 33.44
C ASN A 2 14.43 -0.44 32.12
N ILE A 3 13.73 0.72 32.03
CA ILE A 3 13.00 1.19 30.86
C ILE A 3 13.88 1.15 29.59
N ILE A 4 15.16 1.49 29.72
CA ILE A 4 16.12 1.47 28.60
C ILE A 4 16.32 0.05 28.05
N GLN A 5 16.44 -0.95 28.91
CA GLN A 5 16.60 -2.35 28.51
C GLN A 5 15.34 -2.88 27.80
N GLU A 6 14.15 -2.49 28.27
CA GLU A 6 12.91 -2.88 27.64
C GLU A 6 12.75 -2.24 26.26
N GLN A 7 13.09 -0.95 26.12
CA GLN A 7 13.09 -0.26 24.83
C GLN A 7 14.06 -0.92 23.82
N GLN A 8 15.25 -1.31 24.26
CA GLN A 8 16.21 -2.02 23.42
C GLN A 8 15.66 -3.38 22.97
N ARG A 9 15.00 -4.12 23.86
CA ARG A 9 14.38 -5.41 23.55
C ARG A 9 13.28 -5.26 22.49
N ILE A 10 12.39 -4.26 22.64
CA ILE A 10 11.32 -3.99 21.67
C ILE A 10 11.92 -3.62 20.30
N ASN A 11 12.91 -2.74 20.27
CA ASN A 11 13.56 -2.34 19.03
C ASN A 11 14.22 -3.54 18.32
N GLN A 12 14.85 -4.43 19.08
CA GLN A 12 15.44 -5.65 18.53
C GLN A 12 14.39 -6.60 17.96
N GLN A 13 13.25 -6.77 18.63
CA GLN A 13 12.14 -7.58 18.13
C GLN A 13 11.56 -7.01 16.82
N VAL A 14 11.34 -5.70 16.75
CA VAL A 14 10.87 -5.03 15.54
C VAL A 14 11.87 -5.21 14.39
N ASN A 15 13.16 -5.01 14.64
CA ASN A 15 14.20 -5.21 13.63
C ASN A 15 14.25 -6.66 13.12
N ASN A 16 14.07 -7.63 14.01
CA ASN A 16 13.99 -9.04 13.62
C ASN A 16 12.80 -9.34 12.72
N ILE A 17 11.62 -8.74 12.99
CA ILE A 17 10.45 -8.87 12.14
C ILE A 17 10.73 -8.27 10.76
N VAL A 18 11.27 -7.05 10.71
CA VAL A 18 11.63 -6.37 9.45
C VAL A 18 12.63 -7.21 8.65
N THR A 19 13.68 -7.71 9.30
CA THR A 19 14.67 -8.58 8.65
C THR A 19 14.03 -9.83 8.06
N ARG A 20 13.09 -10.47 8.76
CA ARG A 20 12.36 -11.64 8.24
C ARG A 20 11.51 -11.31 7.04
N ILE A 21 10.79 -10.18 7.05
CA ILE A 21 9.98 -9.72 5.92
C ILE A 21 10.85 -9.56 4.67
N PHE A 22 12.03 -8.97 4.79
CA PHE A 22 12.90 -8.70 3.64
C PHE A 22 13.84 -9.86 3.26
N LYS A 23 13.96 -10.90 4.10
CA LYS A 23 14.72 -12.11 3.76
C LYS A 23 14.11 -12.86 2.57
N ASP A 24 12.78 -12.82 2.43
CA ASP A 24 12.04 -13.45 1.34
C ASP A 24 10.91 -12.53 0.86
N VAL A 25 11.29 -11.37 0.33
CA VAL A 25 10.34 -10.35 -0.10
C VAL A 25 9.41 -10.85 -1.21
N GLU A 26 9.89 -11.72 -2.09
CA GLU A 26 9.09 -12.27 -3.19
C GLU A 26 7.95 -13.18 -2.70
N ALA A 27 8.08 -13.81 -1.52
CA ALA A 27 6.99 -14.58 -0.91
C ALA A 27 5.79 -13.71 -0.53
N HIS A 28 5.98 -12.40 -0.41
CA HIS A 28 4.92 -11.44 -0.09
C HIS A 28 4.30 -10.77 -1.33
N LYS A 29 4.82 -11.07 -2.52
CA LYS A 29 4.31 -10.52 -3.77
C LYS A 29 2.91 -11.05 -4.07
N ILE A 30 1.96 -10.13 -4.20
CA ILE A 30 0.58 -10.47 -4.55
C ILE A 30 0.39 -10.45 -6.05
N CYS A 31 0.71 -9.34 -6.70
CA CYS A 31 0.59 -9.19 -8.14
C CYS A 31 1.49 -8.07 -8.66
N ARG A 32 1.77 -8.13 -9.95
CA ARG A 32 2.32 -7.04 -10.75
C ARG A 32 1.29 -6.70 -11.81
N PHE A 33 0.96 -5.43 -11.97
CA PHE A 33 -0.08 -4.97 -12.89
C PHE A 33 0.34 -3.66 -13.57
N HIS A 34 -0.14 -3.45 -14.78
CA HIS A 34 0.06 -2.22 -15.53
C HIS A 34 -1.02 -1.19 -15.15
N LEU A 35 -0.65 0.08 -14.98
CA LEU A 35 -1.61 1.12 -14.57
C LEU A 35 -2.73 1.34 -15.59
N SER A 36 -2.45 1.23 -16.89
CA SER A 36 -3.46 1.38 -17.95
C SER A 36 -4.48 0.23 -17.97
N GLU A 37 -4.17 -0.92 -17.35
CA GLU A 37 -5.08 -2.06 -17.26
C GLU A 37 -6.15 -1.90 -16.17
N LEU A 38 -6.07 -0.86 -15.34
CA LEU A 38 -7.08 -0.60 -14.32
C LEU A 38 -8.45 -0.34 -14.97
N PRO A 39 -9.48 -1.19 -14.72
CA PRO A 39 -10.78 -1.01 -15.31
C PRO A 39 -11.48 0.25 -14.79
N GLU A 40 -12.41 0.81 -15.57
CA GLU A 40 -13.20 1.99 -15.17
C GLU A 40 -14.07 1.73 -13.93
N SER A 41 -14.38 0.47 -13.66
CA SER A 41 -15.10 0.04 -12.46
C SER A 41 -14.35 -1.11 -11.79
N ASN A 42 -14.69 -1.42 -10.53
CA ASN A 42 -14.13 -2.57 -9.81
C ASN A 42 -14.74 -3.93 -10.22
N ASN A 43 -15.37 -4.01 -11.37
CA ASN A 43 -15.89 -5.27 -11.92
C ASN A 43 -14.76 -6.08 -12.59
N TRP A 44 -13.85 -6.55 -11.78
CA TRP A 44 -12.68 -7.31 -12.21
C TRP A 44 -13.02 -8.52 -13.08
N GLN A 45 -14.11 -9.22 -12.76
CA GLN A 45 -14.46 -10.47 -13.44
C GLN A 45 -14.86 -10.25 -14.89
N ASN A 46 -15.46 -9.11 -15.20
CA ASN A 46 -16.01 -8.81 -16.53
C ASN A 46 -15.11 -7.89 -17.36
N HIS A 47 -13.96 -7.47 -16.82
CA HIS A 47 -13.06 -6.59 -17.57
C HIS A 47 -12.13 -7.43 -18.46
N PRO A 48 -12.21 -7.32 -19.79
CA PRO A 48 -11.49 -8.20 -20.72
C PRO A 48 -9.97 -7.98 -20.70
N ASN A 49 -9.53 -6.76 -20.41
CA ASN A 49 -8.11 -6.37 -20.46
C ASN A 49 -7.35 -6.62 -19.17
N ILE A 50 -8.03 -7.04 -18.11
CA ILE A 50 -7.37 -7.36 -16.86
C ILE A 50 -6.76 -8.77 -16.92
N ASP A 51 -5.49 -8.86 -16.55
CA ASP A 51 -4.80 -10.13 -16.41
C ASP A 51 -5.54 -11.07 -15.44
N PRO A 52 -5.83 -12.33 -15.83
CA PRO A 52 -6.52 -13.29 -14.95
C PRO A 52 -5.80 -13.57 -13.63
N VAL A 53 -4.46 -13.51 -13.64
CA VAL A 53 -3.66 -13.69 -12.42
C VAL A 53 -3.87 -12.53 -11.46
N PHE A 54 -3.91 -11.30 -11.98
CA PHE A 54 -4.24 -10.11 -11.19
C PHE A 54 -5.61 -10.22 -10.51
N LYS A 55 -6.65 -10.63 -11.27
CA LYS A 55 -7.99 -10.88 -10.71
C LYS A 55 -7.95 -11.88 -9.57
N LYS A 56 -7.31 -13.02 -9.78
CA LYS A 56 -7.19 -14.09 -8.78
C LYS A 56 -6.51 -13.62 -7.50
N HIS A 57 -5.44 -12.85 -7.63
CA HIS A 57 -4.71 -12.32 -6.47
C HIS A 57 -5.52 -11.30 -5.68
N LEU A 58 -6.28 -10.43 -6.35
CA LEU A 58 -7.18 -9.50 -5.66
C LEU A 58 -8.27 -10.24 -4.88
N ASP A 59 -8.82 -11.34 -5.43
CA ASP A 59 -9.81 -12.15 -4.74
C ASP A 59 -9.22 -12.84 -3.50
N VAL A 60 -7.97 -13.31 -3.55
CA VAL A 60 -7.28 -13.91 -2.40
C VAL A 60 -7.20 -12.94 -1.22
N LEU A 61 -6.99 -11.65 -1.46
CA LEU A 61 -6.92 -10.65 -0.40
C LEU A 61 -8.22 -10.53 0.42
N ASN A 62 -9.37 -10.95 -0.13
CA ASN A 62 -10.62 -11.00 0.62
C ASN A 62 -10.60 -12.00 1.77
N HIS A 63 -9.73 -13.00 1.72
CA HIS A 63 -9.60 -14.03 2.75
C HIS A 63 -8.67 -13.63 3.89
N TYR A 64 -7.88 -12.55 3.74
CA TYR A 64 -6.99 -12.05 4.78
C TYR A 64 -7.78 -11.29 5.85
N LYS A 65 -7.96 -11.91 7.03
CA LYS A 65 -8.80 -11.38 8.12
C LYS A 65 -8.00 -10.75 9.27
N ARG A 66 -6.70 -11.02 9.34
CA ARG A 66 -5.78 -10.50 10.36
C ARG A 66 -5.09 -9.22 9.90
N ASP A 67 -4.24 -8.70 10.74
CA ASP A 67 -3.42 -7.54 10.44
C ASP A 67 -2.58 -7.78 9.19
N CYS A 68 -2.44 -6.74 8.39
CA CYS A 68 -1.61 -6.76 7.18
C CYS A 68 -0.71 -5.53 7.13
N LEU A 69 0.51 -5.74 6.65
CA LEU A 69 1.40 -4.71 6.15
C LEU A 69 1.44 -4.83 4.63
N TYR A 70 1.48 -3.72 3.90
CA TYR A 70 1.53 -3.74 2.43
C TYR A 70 2.32 -2.57 1.87
N TRP A 71 2.84 -2.73 0.67
CA TRP A 71 3.50 -1.65 -0.05
C TRP A 71 3.36 -1.81 -1.56
N PHE A 72 3.56 -0.69 -2.27
CA PHE A 72 3.59 -0.64 -3.72
C PHE A 72 4.98 -0.22 -4.19
N ASN A 73 5.56 -0.98 -5.11
CA ASN A 73 6.80 -0.65 -5.79
C ASN A 73 6.55 -0.40 -7.27
N CYS A 74 7.26 0.57 -7.84
CA CYS A 74 7.53 0.61 -9.27
C CYS A 74 8.60 -0.41 -9.63
N ASP A 75 8.74 -0.72 -10.92
CA ASP A 75 9.81 -1.59 -11.41
C ASP A 75 11.17 -0.91 -11.26
N THR A 76 11.25 0.36 -11.60
CA THR A 76 12.47 1.16 -11.53
C THR A 76 12.32 2.38 -10.58
N LYS A 77 13.42 3.02 -10.27
CA LYS A 77 13.45 4.27 -9.50
C LYS A 77 12.95 5.44 -10.34
N GLU A 78 13.28 5.43 -11.61
CA GLU A 78 12.85 6.40 -12.60
C GLU A 78 11.32 6.41 -12.73
N ASP A 79 10.69 5.24 -12.79
CA ASP A 79 9.23 5.11 -12.78
C ASP A 79 8.63 5.69 -11.50
N ALA A 80 9.26 5.45 -10.34
CA ALA A 80 8.79 5.97 -9.08
C ALA A 80 8.89 7.51 -9.01
N GLU A 81 9.93 8.10 -9.59
CA GLU A 81 10.07 9.56 -9.71
C GLU A 81 8.98 10.15 -10.63
N ILE A 82 8.74 9.55 -11.80
CA ILE A 82 7.68 9.96 -12.72
C ILE A 82 6.32 9.89 -12.03
N LEU A 83 6.04 8.77 -11.33
CA LEU A 83 4.80 8.60 -10.60
C LEU A 83 4.64 9.61 -9.47
N ASN A 84 5.71 9.93 -8.75
CA ASN A 84 5.71 10.95 -7.70
C ASN A 84 5.45 12.37 -8.25
N GLN A 85 6.03 12.71 -9.39
CA GLN A 85 5.76 13.98 -10.08
C GLN A 85 4.29 14.07 -10.52
N ALA A 86 3.74 13.01 -11.11
CA ALA A 86 2.34 12.94 -11.50
C ALA A 86 1.40 13.06 -10.28
N LEU A 87 1.73 12.42 -9.15
CA LEU A 87 1.00 12.56 -7.89
C LEU A 87 0.99 14.01 -7.40
N ASN A 88 2.14 14.71 -7.46
CA ASN A 88 2.23 16.12 -7.09
C ASN A 88 1.40 17.02 -8.01
N ALA A 89 1.44 16.77 -9.33
CA ALA A 89 0.61 17.47 -10.30
C ALA A 89 -0.90 17.23 -10.05
N TYR A 90 -1.29 16.00 -9.70
CA TYR A 90 -2.67 15.73 -9.30
C TYR A 90 -3.07 16.44 -8.00
N ARG A 91 -2.19 16.49 -7.01
CA ARG A 91 -2.43 17.17 -5.73
C ARG A 91 -2.66 18.69 -5.90
N SER A 92 -2.07 19.34 -6.88
CA SER A 92 -2.30 20.76 -7.17
C SER A 92 -3.76 21.05 -7.58
N LYS A 93 -4.51 20.01 -8.02
CA LYS A 93 -5.95 20.09 -8.33
C LYS A 93 -6.87 20.02 -7.12
N LYS A 94 -6.32 20.05 -5.90
CA LYS A 94 -7.11 20.01 -4.64
C LYS A 94 -8.15 21.14 -4.63
N GLY A 95 -9.40 20.77 -4.35
CA GLY A 95 -10.55 21.70 -4.36
C GLY A 95 -11.31 21.74 -5.68
N GLN A 96 -10.81 21.15 -6.76
CA GLN A 96 -11.53 21.01 -8.02
C GLN A 96 -12.57 19.89 -7.94
N ASN A 97 -13.61 19.98 -8.79
CA ASN A 97 -14.60 18.92 -8.91
C ASN A 97 -13.95 17.61 -9.35
N GLY A 98 -14.36 16.49 -8.76
CA GLY A 98 -13.81 15.16 -9.04
C GLY A 98 -12.49 14.84 -8.35
N TYR A 99 -11.86 15.78 -7.61
CA TYR A 99 -10.64 15.50 -6.88
C TYR A 99 -10.84 14.45 -5.78
N ARG A 100 -9.93 13.50 -5.71
CA ARG A 100 -9.85 12.48 -4.67
C ARG A 100 -8.67 12.74 -3.73
N VAL A 101 -8.86 12.53 -2.43
CA VAL A 101 -7.80 12.77 -1.45
C VAL A 101 -6.70 11.73 -1.58
N VAL A 102 -5.51 12.20 -1.89
CA VAL A 102 -4.28 11.39 -2.02
C VAL A 102 -3.28 11.71 -0.91
N PRO A 103 -2.30 10.82 -0.63
CA PRO A 103 -1.26 11.06 0.37
C PRO A 103 -0.40 12.29 0.03
N THR A 104 0.26 12.82 1.05
CA THR A 104 1.34 13.81 0.87
C THR A 104 2.57 13.09 0.34
N THR A 105 3.30 13.76 -0.54
CA THR A 105 4.62 13.31 -1.00
C THR A 105 5.68 13.62 0.03
N ASN A 106 6.68 12.76 0.11
CA ASN A 106 7.85 12.92 0.95
C ASN A 106 8.95 13.66 0.17
N LYS A 107 9.80 14.40 0.89
CA LYS A 107 11.05 14.92 0.31
C LYS A 107 12.05 13.77 0.32
N LEU A 108 12.36 13.25 -0.84
CA LEU A 108 13.27 12.11 -0.99
C LEU A 108 14.48 12.52 -1.83
N ASP A 109 15.59 11.86 -1.58
CA ASP A 109 16.79 11.96 -2.39
C ASP A 109 16.71 11.12 -3.69
N GLY A 110 15.49 10.81 -4.14
CA GLY A 110 15.17 10.30 -5.47
C GLY A 110 15.76 8.94 -5.84
N LYS A 111 15.95 8.02 -4.88
CA LYS A 111 16.64 6.75 -5.19
C LYS A 111 15.85 5.46 -4.95
N GLU A 112 14.64 5.54 -4.45
CA GLU A 112 13.89 4.35 -4.08
C GLU A 112 12.70 4.09 -5.01
N LYS A 113 12.34 2.82 -5.18
CA LYS A 113 11.23 2.40 -6.06
C LYS A 113 9.90 2.23 -5.35
N THR A 114 9.87 2.40 -4.02
CA THR A 114 8.65 2.25 -3.21
C THR A 114 7.82 3.52 -3.24
N ILE A 115 6.58 3.40 -3.64
CA ILE A 115 5.65 4.54 -3.69
C ILE A 115 4.99 4.76 -2.35
N TYR A 116 4.52 3.69 -1.71
CA TYR A 116 3.73 3.77 -0.49
C TYR A 116 3.92 2.53 0.38
N VAL A 117 3.95 2.75 1.68
CA VAL A 117 3.85 1.70 2.71
C VAL A 117 2.59 1.97 3.52
N GLY A 118 1.93 0.94 3.99
CA GLY A 118 0.77 1.08 4.85
C GLY A 118 0.42 -0.20 5.57
N VAL A 119 -0.46 -0.06 6.55
CA VAL A 119 -1.00 -1.19 7.31
C VAL A 119 -2.52 -1.21 7.24
N ARG A 120 -3.07 -2.39 7.46
CA ARG A 120 -4.49 -2.61 7.65
C ARG A 120 -4.70 -3.51 8.85
N ARG A 121 -5.45 -3.03 9.84
CA ARG A 121 -5.88 -3.86 10.96
C ARG A 121 -6.87 -4.91 10.50
N GLY A 122 -6.75 -6.10 11.05
CA GLY A 122 -7.72 -7.16 10.88
C GLY A 122 -9.09 -6.78 11.41
N ASN A 123 -10.10 -7.51 10.97
CA ASN A 123 -11.46 -7.33 11.49
C ASN A 123 -11.49 -7.67 12.98
N THR A 124 -11.95 -6.74 13.79
CA THR A 124 -12.21 -7.00 15.21
C THR A 124 -13.70 -7.12 15.46
N ALA A 125 -14.09 -7.89 16.49
CA ALA A 125 -15.48 -7.99 16.92
C ALA A 125 -16.08 -6.61 17.26
N LYS A 126 -15.24 -5.63 17.66
CA LYS A 126 -15.67 -4.27 17.99
C LYS A 126 -15.92 -3.38 16.75
N ASN A 127 -15.41 -3.77 15.58
CA ASN A 127 -15.61 -2.98 14.36
C ASN A 127 -15.74 -3.88 13.11
N PRO A 128 -16.89 -4.58 12.96
CA PRO A 128 -17.14 -5.48 11.82
C PRO A 128 -17.28 -4.74 10.49
N LYS A 129 -17.41 -3.39 10.52
CA LYS A 129 -17.50 -2.53 9.33
C LYS A 129 -16.12 -2.15 8.77
N LEU A 130 -15.03 -2.47 9.46
CA LEU A 130 -13.70 -2.27 8.90
C LEU A 130 -13.54 -3.17 7.68
N THR A 131 -13.30 -2.55 6.54
CA THR A 131 -12.95 -3.28 5.32
C THR A 131 -11.66 -4.07 5.56
N ASN A 132 -11.59 -5.28 5.03
CA ASN A 132 -10.36 -6.07 5.02
C ASN A 132 -9.26 -5.40 4.18
N ILE A 133 -8.11 -6.06 4.02
CA ILE A 133 -7.00 -5.55 3.20
C ILE A 133 -7.45 -5.29 1.74
N MET A 134 -8.31 -6.13 1.16
CA MET A 134 -8.82 -5.91 -0.20
C MET A 134 -9.58 -4.57 -0.31
N GLY A 135 -10.44 -4.25 0.67
CA GLY A 135 -11.12 -2.95 0.71
C GLY A 135 -10.14 -1.77 0.78
N ARG A 136 -9.00 -1.93 1.49
CA ARG A 136 -7.95 -0.92 1.53
C ARG A 136 -7.20 -0.80 0.21
N ILE A 137 -6.89 -1.91 -0.45
CA ILE A 137 -6.27 -1.90 -1.78
C ILE A 137 -7.22 -1.25 -2.80
N ASN A 138 -8.52 -1.55 -2.78
CA ASN A 138 -9.51 -0.86 -3.62
C ASN A 138 -9.51 0.67 -3.44
N GLN A 139 -9.27 1.16 -2.21
CA GLN A 139 -9.10 2.60 -1.98
C GLN A 139 -7.85 3.15 -2.69
N HIS A 140 -6.74 2.42 -2.67
CA HIS A 140 -5.53 2.82 -3.36
C HIS A 140 -5.68 2.76 -4.88
N LEU A 141 -6.36 1.76 -5.40
CA LEU A 141 -6.64 1.64 -6.83
C LEU A 141 -7.61 2.71 -7.35
N GLY A 142 -8.47 3.27 -6.48
CA GLY A 142 -9.37 4.36 -6.86
C GLY A 142 -10.86 3.98 -6.92
N TYR A 143 -11.23 2.77 -6.49
CA TYR A 143 -12.61 2.25 -6.59
C TYR A 143 -13.50 2.52 -5.37
N TYR A 144 -12.95 3.12 -4.32
CA TYR A 144 -13.76 3.41 -3.15
C TYR A 144 -14.67 4.62 -3.40
N HIS A 145 -15.96 4.50 -3.06
CA HIS A 145 -16.97 5.50 -3.38
C HIS A 145 -16.79 6.85 -2.65
N GLN A 146 -16.16 6.85 -1.45
CA GLN A 146 -15.99 8.06 -0.64
C GLN A 146 -14.79 8.89 -1.13
N PRO A 147 -14.98 10.06 -1.78
CA PRO A 147 -13.89 10.83 -2.38
C PRO A 147 -12.92 11.43 -1.34
N LYS A 148 -13.40 11.64 -0.10
CA LYS A 148 -12.61 12.18 1.00
C LYS A 148 -11.74 11.15 1.70
N THR A 149 -11.87 9.85 1.39
CA THR A 149 -11.05 8.81 1.98
C THR A 149 -9.69 8.78 1.32
N GLN A 150 -8.65 8.99 2.11
CA GLN A 150 -7.28 9.02 1.63
C GLN A 150 -6.82 7.66 1.12
N GLY A 151 -6.33 7.63 -0.11
CA GLY A 151 -5.72 6.48 -0.78
C GLY A 151 -4.87 6.97 -1.94
N LEU A 152 -4.09 6.11 -2.60
CA LEU A 152 -3.30 6.51 -3.78
C LEU A 152 -4.19 6.91 -4.95
N GLN A 153 -5.39 6.31 -5.09
CA GLN A 153 -6.41 6.70 -6.07
C GLN A 153 -5.91 6.62 -7.53
N PHE A 154 -5.09 5.62 -7.86
CA PHE A 154 -4.39 5.50 -9.15
C PHE A 154 -5.28 5.67 -10.38
N LEU A 155 -6.49 5.11 -10.38
CA LEU A 155 -7.46 5.21 -11.49
C LEU A 155 -7.74 6.66 -11.90
N HIS A 156 -7.66 7.62 -10.96
CA HIS A 156 -8.08 9.00 -11.18
C HIS A 156 -6.97 9.91 -11.71
N TRP A 157 -5.71 9.46 -11.72
CA TRP A 157 -4.60 10.33 -12.13
C TRP A 157 -3.38 9.60 -12.73
N ALA A 158 -3.28 8.29 -12.54
CA ALA A 158 -2.10 7.53 -12.95
C ALA A 158 -2.40 6.54 -14.09
N LYS A 159 -3.65 6.38 -14.52
CA LYS A 159 -4.05 5.39 -15.51
C LYS A 159 -3.36 5.55 -16.87
N ASP A 160 -3.03 6.79 -17.24
CA ASP A 160 -2.38 7.09 -18.53
C ASP A 160 -0.85 6.94 -18.46
N LEU A 161 -0.30 6.52 -17.31
CA LEU A 161 1.13 6.27 -17.18
C LEU A 161 1.47 4.84 -17.61
N GLU A 162 2.37 4.72 -18.58
CA GLU A 162 2.83 3.46 -19.14
C GLU A 162 3.86 2.79 -18.22
N MET A 163 3.39 2.29 -17.04
CA MET A 163 4.26 1.67 -16.05
C MET A 163 3.57 0.58 -15.26
N TYR A 164 4.40 -0.31 -14.71
CA TYR A 164 3.98 -1.38 -13.84
C TYR A 164 4.16 -1.03 -12.38
N LEU A 165 3.22 -1.54 -11.57
CA LEU A 165 3.32 -1.56 -10.11
C LEU A 165 3.29 -3.00 -9.60
N THR A 166 4.04 -3.25 -8.54
CA THR A 166 3.99 -4.51 -7.79
C THR A 166 3.42 -4.24 -6.41
N LEU A 167 2.39 -4.99 -6.06
CA LEU A 167 1.78 -5.01 -4.72
C LEU A 167 2.37 -6.16 -3.91
N TYR A 168 2.85 -5.83 -2.73
CA TYR A 168 3.28 -6.78 -1.70
C TYR A 168 2.37 -6.69 -0.50
N VAL A 169 2.05 -7.82 0.12
CA VAL A 169 1.25 -7.90 1.35
C VAL A 169 1.82 -8.97 2.28
N VAL A 170 2.20 -8.56 3.47
CA VAL A 170 2.47 -9.45 4.60
C VAL A 170 1.18 -9.62 5.37
N HIS A 171 0.66 -10.83 5.45
CA HIS A 171 -0.46 -11.20 6.30
C HIS A 171 0.08 -11.84 7.58
N PHE A 172 -0.23 -11.26 8.73
CA PHE A 172 0.20 -11.78 10.01
C PHE A 172 -0.79 -12.84 10.52
N ASP A 173 -0.28 -13.84 11.22
CA ASP A 173 -1.09 -14.93 11.79
C ASP A 173 -1.99 -14.42 12.92
N ASP A 174 -1.53 -13.39 13.64
CA ASP A 174 -2.23 -12.75 14.75
C ASP A 174 -2.38 -11.24 14.54
N ASN A 175 -3.30 -10.64 15.30
CA ASN A 175 -3.41 -9.19 15.37
C ASN A 175 -2.29 -8.62 16.25
N LEU A 176 -1.57 -7.66 15.72
CA LEU A 176 -0.38 -7.07 16.33
C LEU A 176 -0.68 -5.79 17.14
N ASP A 177 -1.95 -5.38 17.19
CA ASP A 177 -2.44 -4.18 17.89
C ASP A 177 -1.57 -2.93 17.63
N SER A 178 -1.01 -2.33 18.69
CA SER A 178 -0.19 -1.11 18.58
C SER A 178 1.19 -1.37 17.93
N ILE A 179 1.71 -2.60 17.96
CA ILE A 179 3.01 -2.95 17.39
C ILE A 179 2.96 -2.88 15.85
N LEU A 180 1.80 -3.10 15.24
CA LEU A 180 1.61 -3.00 13.79
C LEU A 180 2.11 -1.66 13.24
N TYR A 181 1.81 -0.55 13.90
CA TYR A 181 2.25 0.79 13.47
C TYR A 181 3.75 1.01 13.68
N VAL A 182 4.34 0.35 14.67
CA VAL A 182 5.80 0.40 14.88
C VAL A 182 6.52 -0.33 13.76
N ILE A 183 5.98 -1.49 13.34
CA ILE A 183 6.49 -2.27 12.20
C ILE A 183 6.33 -1.45 10.91
N GLU A 184 5.16 -0.82 10.68
CA GLU A 184 4.94 0.06 9.52
C GLU A 184 6.04 1.13 9.41
N LYS A 185 6.31 1.86 10.49
CA LYS A 185 7.36 2.88 10.52
C LYS A 185 8.75 2.32 10.25
N ALA A 186 9.07 1.16 10.82
CA ALA A 186 10.36 0.52 10.62
C ALA A 186 10.53 0.04 9.16
N VAL A 187 9.48 -0.52 8.56
CA VAL A 187 9.47 -0.92 7.16
C VAL A 187 9.53 0.31 6.25
N ALA A 188 8.78 1.37 6.55
CA ALA A 188 8.84 2.61 5.78
C ALA A 188 10.24 3.27 5.83
N LYS A 189 10.91 3.20 6.99
CA LYS A 189 12.31 3.65 7.10
C LYS A 189 13.26 2.82 6.22
N HIS A 190 13.00 1.52 6.06
CA HIS A 190 13.81 0.63 5.22
C HIS A 190 13.54 0.85 3.72
N LEU A 191 12.26 1.03 3.35
CA LEU A 191 11.82 1.15 1.95
C LEU A 191 11.82 2.59 1.41
N VAL A 192 11.90 3.60 2.27
CA VAL A 192 11.92 5.04 1.93
C VAL A 192 10.84 5.42 0.91
N PRO A 193 9.53 5.31 1.24
CA PRO A 193 8.46 5.50 0.27
C PRO A 193 8.31 6.96 -0.18
N HIS A 194 7.92 7.15 -1.43
CA HIS A 194 7.71 8.47 -2.05
C HIS A 194 6.53 9.26 -1.47
N CYS A 195 5.57 8.60 -0.83
CA CYS A 195 4.45 9.28 -0.20
C CYS A 195 3.93 8.54 1.04
N GLY A 196 3.17 9.24 1.86
CA GLY A 196 2.65 8.74 3.13
C GLY A 196 3.21 9.50 4.33
N ARG A 197 2.63 9.25 5.52
CA ARG A 197 3.09 9.80 6.80
C ARG A 197 3.74 8.67 7.61
N HIS A 198 5.05 8.66 7.65
CA HIS A 198 5.81 7.65 8.40
C HIS A 198 6.77 8.30 9.38
#